data_6ccfd01afbf1f90aebe68197d5d6ebab
#
_entry.id   6ccfd01afbf1f90aebe68197d5d6ebab
#
_cell.length_a   1.000
_cell.length_b   1.000
_cell.length_c   1.000
_cell.angle_alpha   90.00
_cell.angle_beta   90.00
_cell.angle_gamma   90.00
#
_symmetry.space_group_name_H-M   'P 1'
#
loop_
_entity.id
_entity.type
_entity.pdbx_description
1 polymer ?
#
loop_
_entity_poly.entity_id
_entity_poly.type
_entity_poly.pdbx_seq_one_letter_code
_entity_poly.pdbx_strand_id
1 'polypeptide(L)'
;MKYDFDTVVPRRGTNSYKWDSMPREDILPMWVADMDFRTAPAVTEAIRKRAEHGIFGYTRVPDSYYEAVVNWFERRHGWKINPEWMIYTTGVVPALSAVIRALTVPGDKVLVQTPVYNCFFSSIRNNGCVAETCPLKYENGRYTLDAEDLERKASDPAVKLMLLCNPHNPAGRVWTREELEEMAAICRRNGVFVVADEIHCEL
;
A
#
# COMPACT_ATOMS: atom_id res chain seq x y z
N MET A 1 -23.21 -16.00 9.00
CA MET A 1 -22.33 -16.39 10.12
C MET A 1 -21.99 -15.12 10.87
N LYS A 2 -22.19 -15.06 12.19
CA LYS A 2 -21.82 -13.87 13.00
C LYS A 2 -20.35 -14.05 13.43
N TYR A 3 -19.51 -13.09 13.10
CA TYR A 3 -18.11 -13.06 13.56
C TYR A 3 -18.05 -12.51 14.98
N ASP A 4 -17.06 -12.99 15.76
CA ASP A 4 -16.84 -12.55 17.14
C ASP A 4 -15.73 -11.49 17.13
N PHE A 5 -16.12 -10.24 17.39
CA PHE A 5 -15.21 -9.10 17.54
C PHE A 5 -15.10 -8.61 18.99
N ASP A 6 -15.79 -9.26 19.93
CA ASP A 6 -15.86 -8.84 21.32
C ASP A 6 -14.86 -9.63 22.21
N THR A 7 -14.54 -10.86 21.83
CA THR A 7 -13.60 -11.68 22.60
C THR A 7 -12.18 -11.14 22.48
N VAL A 8 -11.61 -10.73 23.61
CA VAL A 8 -10.21 -10.29 23.69
C VAL A 8 -9.28 -11.50 23.50
N VAL A 9 -8.42 -11.42 22.48
CA VAL A 9 -7.41 -12.43 22.21
C VAL A 9 -6.05 -11.93 22.73
N PRO A 10 -5.46 -12.59 23.76
CA PRO A 10 -4.14 -12.19 24.25
C PRO A 10 -3.08 -12.27 23.14
N ARG A 11 -2.32 -11.19 22.97
CA ARG A 11 -1.29 -11.09 21.93
C ARG A 11 0.14 -11.00 22.48
N ARG A 12 0.30 -10.74 23.79
CA ARG A 12 1.62 -10.72 24.43
C ARG A 12 2.17 -12.14 24.57
N GLY A 13 3.48 -12.29 24.40
CA GLY A 13 4.15 -13.61 24.44
C GLY A 13 3.86 -14.49 23.23
N THR A 14 3.33 -13.92 22.12
CA THR A 14 3.01 -14.65 20.89
C THR A 14 3.94 -14.29 19.72
N ASN A 15 5.04 -13.61 19.97
CA ASN A 15 5.93 -13.00 18.98
C ASN A 15 5.23 -11.93 18.11
N SER A 16 4.21 -11.31 18.64
CA SER A 16 3.54 -10.18 17.97
C SER A 16 4.45 -8.97 17.96
N TYR A 17 4.88 -8.52 16.76
CA TYR A 17 5.69 -7.32 16.64
C TYR A 17 4.98 -6.08 17.22
N LYS A 18 3.67 -5.99 17.07
CA LYS A 18 2.84 -4.91 17.64
C LYS A 18 2.89 -4.89 19.17
N TRP A 19 2.69 -6.05 19.80
CA TRP A 19 2.51 -6.15 21.24
C TRP A 19 3.79 -6.42 22.00
N ASP A 20 4.67 -7.28 21.48
CA ASP A 20 5.86 -7.75 22.20
C ASP A 20 7.06 -6.80 22.05
N SER A 21 7.00 -5.84 21.10
CA SER A 21 8.00 -4.78 21.00
C SER A 21 7.79 -3.62 21.99
N MET A 22 6.66 -3.60 22.70
CA MET A 22 6.38 -2.54 23.69
C MET A 22 7.21 -2.76 24.96
N PRO A 23 7.91 -1.71 25.47
CA PRO A 23 8.83 -1.83 26.60
C PRO A 23 8.11 -2.04 27.94
N ARG A 24 6.81 -1.82 28.00
CA ARG A 24 5.99 -1.96 29.21
C ARG A 24 4.64 -2.60 28.87
N GLU A 25 4.09 -3.36 29.80
CA GLU A 25 2.81 -4.09 29.61
C GLU A 25 1.58 -3.17 29.62
N ASP A 26 1.66 -2.01 30.28
CA ASP A 26 0.57 -1.05 30.38
C ASP A 26 0.41 -0.14 29.14
N ILE A 27 1.31 -0.27 28.16
CA ILE A 27 1.22 0.46 26.90
C ILE A 27 0.26 -0.25 25.96
N LEU A 28 -0.77 0.46 25.52
CA LEU A 28 -1.65 0.03 24.43
C LEU A 28 -1.02 0.39 23.08
N PRO A 29 -0.57 -0.59 22.27
CA PRO A 29 0.04 -0.30 20.98
C PRO A 29 -1.03 0.06 19.95
N MET A 30 -0.88 1.24 19.30
CA MET A 30 -1.77 1.73 18.26
C MET A 30 -1.02 2.22 17.01
N TRP A 31 0.19 1.71 16.78
CA TRP A 31 1.12 2.23 15.77
C TRP A 31 1.17 1.39 14.49
N VAL A 32 0.72 0.16 14.52
CA VAL A 32 0.68 -0.73 13.35
C VAL A 32 -0.74 -1.25 13.14
N ALA A 33 -1.12 -1.43 11.89
CA ALA A 33 -2.51 -1.63 11.48
C ALA A 33 -3.01 -3.08 11.58
N ASP A 34 -2.20 -4.04 12.06
CA ASP A 34 -2.69 -5.40 12.25
C ASP A 34 -3.78 -5.43 13.33
N MET A 35 -4.91 -6.04 12.97
CA MET A 35 -6.08 -6.11 13.84
C MET A 35 -5.91 -7.20 14.92
N ASP A 36 -6.54 -6.98 16.08
CA ASP A 36 -6.48 -7.91 17.21
C ASP A 36 -7.68 -8.88 17.24
N PHE A 37 -8.44 -8.95 16.15
CA PHE A 37 -9.55 -9.86 15.96
C PHE A 37 -9.09 -11.19 15.36
N ARG A 38 -9.80 -12.28 15.69
CA ARG A 38 -9.60 -13.56 15.02
C ARG A 38 -9.89 -13.46 13.55
N THR A 39 -9.03 -14.07 12.74
CA THR A 39 -9.26 -14.23 11.30
C THR A 39 -10.57 -14.99 11.04
N ALA A 40 -11.25 -14.64 9.95
CA ALA A 40 -12.48 -15.31 9.53
C ALA A 40 -12.32 -16.84 9.48
N PRO A 41 -13.29 -17.63 9.99
CA PRO A 41 -13.19 -19.08 10.04
C PRO A 41 -12.88 -19.74 8.70
N ALA A 42 -13.43 -19.21 7.59
CA ALA A 42 -13.16 -19.73 6.24
C ALA A 42 -11.67 -19.61 5.85
N VAL A 43 -11.00 -18.52 6.24
CA VAL A 43 -9.56 -18.31 5.98
C VAL A 43 -8.73 -19.29 6.82
N THR A 44 -9.06 -19.41 8.12
CA THR A 44 -8.38 -20.37 9.03
C THR A 44 -8.53 -21.80 8.51
N GLU A 45 -9.72 -22.19 8.06
CA GLU A 45 -9.97 -23.52 7.52
C GLU A 45 -9.20 -23.80 6.24
N ALA A 46 -9.09 -22.81 5.33
CA ALA A 46 -8.28 -22.97 4.12
C ALA A 46 -6.79 -23.19 4.45
N ILE A 47 -6.26 -22.43 5.42
CA ILE A 47 -4.87 -22.60 5.89
C ILE A 47 -4.70 -23.99 6.52
N ARG A 48 -5.64 -24.43 7.38
CA ARG A 48 -5.59 -25.74 8.02
C ARG A 48 -5.53 -26.89 7.01
N LYS A 49 -6.42 -26.88 6.01
CA LYS A 49 -6.41 -27.86 4.91
C LYS A 49 -5.08 -27.88 4.15
N ARG A 50 -4.51 -26.70 3.89
CA ARG A 50 -3.22 -26.62 3.22
C ARG A 50 -2.08 -27.17 4.08
N ALA A 51 -2.10 -26.90 5.38
CA ALA A 51 -1.13 -27.44 6.35
C ALA A 51 -1.23 -28.96 6.45
N GLU A 52 -2.44 -29.52 6.49
CA GLU A 52 -2.69 -30.97 6.54
C GLU A 52 -2.17 -31.70 5.29
N HIS A 53 -2.19 -31.06 4.13
CA HIS A 53 -1.60 -31.60 2.91
C HIS A 53 -0.08 -31.85 3.07
N GLY A 54 0.63 -31.04 3.85
CA GLY A 54 2.00 -31.26 4.32
C GLY A 54 3.10 -31.14 3.28
N ILE A 55 2.80 -30.86 2.00
CA ILE A 55 3.81 -30.67 0.96
C ILE A 55 3.80 -29.21 0.53
N PHE A 56 4.87 -28.48 0.85
CA PHE A 56 5.04 -27.03 0.61
C PHE A 56 6.13 -26.79 -0.43
N GLY A 57 5.89 -27.22 -1.66
CA GLY A 57 6.78 -26.99 -2.78
C GLY A 57 6.48 -25.67 -3.51
N TYR A 58 7.01 -25.53 -4.72
CA TYR A 58 6.67 -24.41 -5.60
C TYR A 58 5.18 -24.41 -5.91
N THR A 59 4.51 -23.29 -5.63
CA THR A 59 3.07 -23.15 -5.80
C THR A 59 2.77 -22.15 -6.90
N ARG A 60 1.91 -22.54 -7.84
CA ARG A 60 1.32 -21.63 -8.82
C ARG A 60 0.12 -20.93 -8.19
N VAL A 61 -0.04 -19.63 -8.48
CA VAL A 61 -1.27 -18.91 -8.14
C VAL A 61 -2.42 -19.47 -9.00
N PRO A 62 -3.51 -19.99 -8.42
CA PRO A 62 -4.60 -20.60 -9.16
C PRO A 62 -5.46 -19.53 -9.84
N ASP A 63 -6.16 -19.93 -10.92
CA ASP A 63 -7.07 -19.03 -11.66
C ASP A 63 -8.18 -18.49 -10.75
N SER A 64 -8.66 -19.29 -9.79
CA SER A 64 -9.65 -18.90 -8.79
C SER A 64 -9.23 -17.70 -7.93
N TYR A 65 -7.92 -17.44 -7.77
CA TYR A 65 -7.43 -16.23 -7.10
C TYR A 65 -7.74 -14.99 -7.94
N TYR A 66 -7.42 -15.02 -9.23
CA TYR A 66 -7.69 -13.91 -10.14
C TYR A 66 -9.19 -13.65 -10.30
N GLU A 67 -9.98 -14.72 -10.42
CA GLU A 67 -11.44 -14.64 -10.46
C GLU A 67 -12.01 -14.00 -9.19
N ALA A 68 -11.48 -14.35 -8.01
CA ALA A 68 -11.93 -13.76 -6.75
C ALA A 68 -11.64 -12.26 -6.69
N VAL A 69 -10.46 -11.82 -7.15
CA VAL A 69 -10.09 -10.40 -7.22
C VAL A 69 -10.98 -9.65 -8.21
N VAL A 70 -11.15 -10.16 -9.44
CA VAL A 70 -12.03 -9.53 -10.45
C VAL A 70 -13.46 -9.37 -9.92
N ASN A 71 -14.02 -10.45 -9.37
CA ASN A 71 -15.38 -10.45 -8.83
C ASN A 71 -15.54 -9.50 -7.64
N TRP A 72 -14.49 -9.33 -6.82
CA TRP A 72 -14.49 -8.39 -5.71
C TRP A 72 -14.57 -6.95 -6.21
N PHE A 73 -13.67 -6.55 -7.10
CA PHE A 73 -13.60 -5.19 -7.64
C PHE A 73 -14.84 -4.83 -8.47
N GLU A 74 -15.36 -5.77 -9.28
CA GLU A 74 -16.59 -5.55 -10.03
C GLU A 74 -17.79 -5.30 -9.08
N ARG A 75 -17.94 -6.12 -8.05
CA ARG A 75 -19.06 -6.01 -7.11
C ARG A 75 -18.97 -4.84 -6.15
N ARG A 76 -17.75 -4.52 -5.69
CA ARG A 76 -17.53 -3.48 -4.67
C ARG A 76 -17.32 -2.10 -5.27
N HIS A 77 -16.66 -2.02 -6.42
CA HIS A 77 -16.19 -0.77 -7.01
C HIS A 77 -16.73 -0.54 -8.43
N GLY A 78 -17.52 -1.45 -9.00
CA GLY A 78 -18.02 -1.35 -10.36
C GLY A 78 -16.92 -1.43 -11.42
N TRP A 79 -15.75 -1.96 -11.06
CA TRP A 79 -14.61 -2.05 -11.95
C TRP A 79 -14.27 -3.49 -12.29
N LYS A 80 -14.50 -3.86 -13.54
CA LYS A 80 -14.14 -5.18 -14.07
C LYS A 80 -12.69 -5.16 -14.56
N ILE A 81 -11.79 -5.67 -13.73
CA ILE A 81 -10.37 -5.76 -14.04
C ILE A 81 -10.15 -6.88 -15.07
N ASN A 82 -9.31 -6.63 -16.10
CA ASN A 82 -8.83 -7.71 -16.97
C ASN A 82 -7.80 -8.56 -16.22
N PRO A 83 -8.00 -9.88 -16.05
CA PRO A 83 -7.05 -10.77 -15.38
C PRO A 83 -5.62 -10.69 -15.94
N GLU A 84 -5.44 -10.42 -17.22
CA GLU A 84 -4.13 -10.29 -17.88
C GLU A 84 -3.32 -9.09 -17.40
N TRP A 85 -3.97 -8.10 -16.74
CA TRP A 85 -3.29 -6.95 -16.16
C TRP A 85 -2.75 -7.22 -14.74
N MET A 86 -3.13 -8.36 -14.15
CA MET A 86 -2.76 -8.67 -12.78
C MET A 86 -1.42 -9.40 -12.71
N ILE A 87 -0.51 -8.84 -11.93
CA ILE A 87 0.77 -9.46 -11.58
C ILE A 87 0.76 -9.72 -10.08
N TYR A 88 0.81 -11.01 -9.70
CA TYR A 88 0.89 -11.41 -8.31
C TYR A 88 2.28 -11.10 -7.74
N THR A 89 2.28 -10.53 -6.53
CA THR A 89 3.49 -10.31 -5.71
C THR A 89 3.25 -10.77 -4.28
N THR A 90 4.34 -10.96 -3.52
CA THR A 90 4.27 -11.42 -2.13
C THR A 90 3.96 -10.31 -1.13
N GLY A 91 3.63 -9.11 -1.61
CA GLY A 91 3.26 -7.96 -0.80
C GLY A 91 3.49 -6.65 -1.53
N VAL A 92 2.95 -5.54 -0.99
CA VAL A 92 3.01 -4.22 -1.63
C VAL A 92 4.44 -3.67 -1.66
N VAL A 93 5.22 -3.81 -0.59
CA VAL A 93 6.61 -3.31 -0.56
C VAL A 93 7.50 -4.00 -1.60
N PRO A 94 7.46 -5.33 -1.77
CA PRO A 94 8.11 -6.00 -2.91
C PRO A 94 7.60 -5.52 -4.27
N ALA A 95 6.28 -5.28 -4.42
CA ALA A 95 5.70 -4.76 -5.65
C ALA A 95 6.26 -3.36 -5.99
N LEU A 96 6.26 -2.44 -5.03
CA LEU A 96 6.84 -1.10 -5.21
C LEU A 96 8.31 -1.17 -5.65
N SER A 97 9.11 -2.01 -4.99
CA SER A 97 10.52 -2.19 -5.36
C SER A 97 10.69 -2.75 -6.77
N ALA A 98 9.83 -3.68 -7.19
CA ALA A 98 9.86 -4.25 -8.54
C ALA A 98 9.49 -3.20 -9.59
N VAL A 99 8.45 -2.38 -9.34
CA VAL A 99 8.02 -1.32 -10.25
C VAL A 99 9.07 -0.21 -10.36
N ILE A 100 9.65 0.24 -9.24
CA ILE A 100 10.74 1.22 -9.26
C ILE A 100 11.88 0.70 -10.15
N ARG A 101 12.33 -0.53 -9.93
CA ARG A 101 13.42 -1.13 -10.72
C ARG A 101 13.08 -1.28 -12.21
N ALA A 102 11.82 -1.51 -12.53
CA ALA A 102 11.38 -1.67 -13.91
C ALA A 102 11.29 -0.35 -14.69
N LEU A 103 11.04 0.77 -13.98
CA LEU A 103 10.74 2.06 -14.60
C LEU A 103 11.82 3.13 -14.38
N THR A 104 12.86 2.82 -13.60
CA THR A 104 13.92 3.77 -13.26
C THR A 104 15.30 3.13 -13.35
N VAL A 105 16.33 3.98 -13.39
CA VAL A 105 17.73 3.57 -13.22
C VAL A 105 18.33 4.24 -11.98
N PRO A 106 19.43 3.71 -11.40
CA PRO A 106 20.11 4.35 -10.27
C PRO A 106 20.42 5.82 -10.56
N GLY A 107 20.08 6.69 -9.62
CA GLY A 107 20.21 8.15 -9.74
C GLY A 107 18.94 8.87 -10.19
N ASP A 108 17.97 8.17 -10.79
CA ASP A 108 16.66 8.75 -11.07
C ASP A 108 15.93 9.15 -9.78
N LYS A 109 15.04 10.12 -9.91
CA LYS A 109 14.23 10.60 -8.80
C LYS A 109 12.83 9.99 -8.82
N VAL A 110 12.35 9.64 -7.63
CA VAL A 110 10.99 9.17 -7.38
C VAL A 110 10.28 10.15 -6.45
N LEU A 111 9.20 10.73 -6.92
CA LEU A 111 8.44 11.76 -6.23
C LEU A 111 7.51 11.11 -5.19
N VAL A 112 7.46 11.70 -3.99
CA VAL A 112 6.60 11.28 -2.87
C VAL A 112 6.02 12.49 -2.16
N GLN A 113 4.76 12.42 -1.75
CA GLN A 113 4.06 13.49 -1.02
C GLN A 113 4.20 13.27 0.49
N THR A 114 4.95 14.12 1.18
CA THR A 114 5.22 13.95 2.62
C THR A 114 4.24 14.73 3.51
N PRO A 115 3.91 14.19 4.73
CA PRO A 115 4.36 12.92 5.29
C PRO A 115 3.75 11.71 4.57
N VAL A 116 4.50 10.64 4.38
CA VAL A 116 4.05 9.42 3.70
C VAL A 116 4.66 8.18 4.33
N TYR A 117 4.11 7.01 4.01
CA TYR A 117 4.57 5.72 4.50
C TYR A 117 6.08 5.53 4.32
N ASN A 118 6.77 5.21 5.41
CA ASN A 118 8.23 5.18 5.47
C ASN A 118 8.88 4.16 4.51
N CYS A 119 8.16 3.07 4.17
CA CYS A 119 8.67 2.07 3.24
C CYS A 119 8.80 2.60 1.80
N PHE A 120 8.15 3.70 1.43
CA PHE A 120 8.40 4.37 0.14
C PHE A 120 9.85 4.80 0.05
N PHE A 121 10.37 5.44 1.09
CA PHE A 121 11.77 5.89 1.12
C PHE A 121 12.76 4.74 1.09
N SER A 122 12.51 3.66 1.81
CA SER A 122 13.38 2.49 1.79
C SER A 122 13.35 1.79 0.42
N SER A 123 12.17 1.65 -0.19
CA SER A 123 12.04 1.07 -1.53
C SER A 123 12.78 1.89 -2.58
N ILE A 124 12.70 3.22 -2.51
CA ILE A 124 13.42 4.13 -3.42
C ILE A 124 14.93 3.98 -3.25
N ARG A 125 15.44 4.12 -2.02
CA ARG A 125 16.88 4.04 -1.73
C ARG A 125 17.49 2.69 -2.08
N ASN A 126 16.78 1.60 -1.77
CA ASN A 126 17.26 0.24 -2.01
C ASN A 126 17.38 -0.09 -3.51
N ASN A 127 16.73 0.68 -4.37
CA ASN A 127 16.87 0.59 -5.82
C ASN A 127 17.83 1.63 -6.40
N GLY A 128 18.59 2.34 -5.56
CA GLY A 128 19.58 3.32 -5.99
C GLY A 128 18.99 4.65 -6.47
N CYS A 129 17.70 4.87 -6.25
CA CYS A 129 17.00 6.10 -6.63
C CYS A 129 17.01 7.14 -5.51
N VAL A 130 16.67 8.38 -5.86
CA VAL A 130 16.60 9.51 -4.93
C VAL A 130 15.12 9.85 -4.69
N ALA A 131 14.74 10.00 -3.42
CA ALA A 131 13.40 10.46 -3.08
C ALA A 131 13.30 11.98 -3.28
N GLU A 132 12.45 12.41 -4.20
CA GLU A 132 12.06 13.81 -4.37
C GLU A 132 10.79 14.06 -3.56
N THR A 133 10.90 14.89 -2.52
CA THR A 133 9.78 15.10 -1.60
C THR A 133 8.95 16.32 -1.98
N CYS A 134 7.64 16.17 -2.03
CA CYS A 134 6.66 17.23 -2.20
C CYS A 134 5.83 17.32 -0.90
N PRO A 135 6.15 18.24 0.03
CA PRO A 135 5.40 18.36 1.27
C PRO A 135 3.95 18.77 1.03
N LEU A 136 3.03 18.06 1.68
CA LEU A 136 1.63 18.47 1.72
C LEU A 136 1.49 19.74 2.58
N LYS A 137 0.61 20.63 2.17
CA LYS A 137 0.21 21.77 3.01
C LYS A 137 -0.66 21.28 4.15
N TYR A 138 -0.44 21.78 5.36
CA TYR A 138 -1.25 21.43 6.52
C TYR A 138 -1.90 22.68 7.09
N GLU A 139 -3.21 22.77 6.93
CA GLU A 139 -3.99 23.92 7.39
C GLU A 139 -5.30 23.44 8.01
N ASN A 140 -5.67 24.03 9.14
CA ASN A 140 -6.94 23.75 9.82
C ASN A 140 -7.19 22.23 10.06
N GLY A 141 -6.16 21.49 10.42
CA GLY A 141 -6.27 20.05 10.69
C GLY A 141 -6.34 19.17 9.45
N ARG A 142 -6.14 19.73 8.26
CA ARG A 142 -6.24 18.98 6.99
C ARG A 142 -4.96 19.11 6.17
N TYR A 143 -4.55 17.98 5.60
CA TYR A 143 -3.50 17.94 4.58
C TYR A 143 -4.11 18.19 3.19
N THR A 144 -3.46 19.01 2.39
CA THR A 144 -3.88 19.35 1.01
C THR A 144 -2.70 19.27 0.05
N LEU A 145 -3.00 19.15 -1.23
CA LEU A 145 -2.02 19.16 -2.30
C LEU A 145 -1.36 20.55 -2.43
N ASP A 146 -0.04 20.57 -2.62
CA ASP A 146 0.68 21.72 -3.17
C ASP A 146 0.92 21.48 -4.67
N ALA A 147 -0.03 21.87 -5.51
CA ALA A 147 0.04 21.63 -6.94
C ALA A 147 1.19 22.37 -7.62
N GLU A 148 1.53 23.57 -7.14
CA GLU A 148 2.64 24.36 -7.68
C GLU A 148 4.00 23.69 -7.39
N ASP A 149 4.20 23.21 -6.15
CA ASP A 149 5.42 22.49 -5.79
C ASP A 149 5.51 21.14 -6.51
N LEU A 150 4.37 20.44 -6.67
CA LEU A 150 4.29 19.20 -7.44
C LEU A 150 4.69 19.43 -8.90
N GLU A 151 4.14 20.45 -9.57
CA GLU A 151 4.48 20.79 -10.93
C GLU A 151 5.97 21.12 -11.09
N ARG A 152 6.48 21.97 -10.22
CA ARG A 152 7.88 22.39 -10.24
C ARG A 152 8.83 21.19 -10.08
N LYS A 153 8.49 20.22 -9.25
CA LYS A 153 9.32 19.02 -9.02
C LYS A 153 9.15 17.99 -10.12
N ALA A 154 7.93 17.81 -10.62
CA ALA A 154 7.67 16.91 -11.74
C ALA A 154 8.35 17.38 -13.04
N SER A 155 8.61 18.66 -13.20
CA SER A 155 9.31 19.20 -14.38
C SER A 155 10.83 18.92 -14.40
N ASP A 156 11.41 18.42 -13.29
CA ASP A 156 12.78 17.96 -13.29
C ASP A 156 12.90 16.68 -14.14
N PRO A 157 13.73 16.68 -15.20
CA PRO A 157 13.87 15.51 -16.08
C PRO A 157 14.43 14.25 -15.39
N ALA A 158 15.02 14.38 -14.20
CA ALA A 158 15.43 13.25 -13.38
C ALA A 158 14.27 12.56 -12.67
N VAL A 159 13.10 13.21 -12.52
CA VAL A 159 11.90 12.62 -11.92
C VAL A 159 11.21 11.72 -12.95
N LYS A 160 11.15 10.42 -12.69
CA LYS A 160 10.57 9.41 -13.58
C LYS A 160 9.27 8.83 -13.06
N LEU A 161 9.11 8.80 -11.75
CA LEU A 161 8.06 8.08 -11.07
C LEU A 161 7.50 8.92 -9.90
N MET A 162 6.19 8.85 -9.69
CA MET A 162 5.52 9.31 -8.49
C MET A 162 4.90 8.11 -7.78
N LEU A 163 5.19 7.93 -6.49
CA LEU A 163 4.46 7.00 -5.63
C LEU A 163 3.34 7.76 -4.93
N LEU A 164 2.12 7.48 -5.34
CA LEU A 164 0.90 8.04 -4.77
C LEU A 164 0.35 7.11 -3.69
N CYS A 165 0.12 7.62 -2.49
CA CYS A 165 -0.56 6.90 -1.41
C CYS A 165 -2.04 7.31 -1.36
N ASN A 166 -2.97 6.37 -1.57
CA ASN A 166 -4.41 6.67 -1.56
C ASN A 166 -5.25 5.45 -1.17
N PRO A 167 -5.89 5.41 -0.02
CA PRO A 167 -5.90 6.40 1.07
C PRO A 167 -4.52 6.71 1.63
N HIS A 168 -4.29 7.97 2.02
CA HIS A 168 -2.96 8.48 2.34
C HIS A 168 -2.56 8.22 3.80
N ASN A 169 -1.55 7.40 4.00
CA ASN A 169 -0.95 7.10 5.28
C ASN A 169 0.39 7.86 5.43
N PRO A 170 0.66 8.63 6.51
CA PRO A 170 -0.13 8.78 7.74
C PRO A 170 -1.07 10.00 7.76
N ALA A 171 -1.23 10.73 6.65
CA ALA A 171 -2.06 11.93 6.63
C ALA A 171 -3.54 11.66 6.95
N GLY A 172 -3.99 10.41 6.84
CA GLY A 172 -5.33 9.99 7.25
C GLY A 172 -6.44 10.57 6.38
N ARG A 173 -6.21 10.64 5.06
CA ARG A 173 -7.18 11.19 4.10
C ARG A 173 -7.30 10.36 2.84
N VAL A 174 -8.43 10.49 2.17
CA VAL A 174 -8.66 10.05 0.79
C VAL A 174 -8.58 11.26 -0.13
N TRP A 175 -7.89 11.13 -1.26
CA TRP A 175 -7.84 12.17 -2.29
C TRP A 175 -9.17 12.26 -3.01
N THR A 176 -9.63 13.50 -3.32
CA THR A 176 -10.82 13.67 -4.15
C THR A 176 -10.51 13.37 -5.61
N ARG A 177 -11.57 13.19 -6.41
CA ARG A 177 -11.42 12.98 -7.86
C ARG A 177 -10.66 14.13 -8.51
N GLU A 178 -10.99 15.35 -8.15
CA GLU A 178 -10.39 16.57 -8.71
C GLU A 178 -8.90 16.64 -8.37
N GLU A 179 -8.51 16.33 -7.14
CA GLU A 179 -7.10 16.28 -6.72
C GLU A 179 -6.33 15.16 -7.46
N LEU A 180 -6.95 13.99 -7.66
CA LEU A 180 -6.35 12.90 -8.42
C LEU A 180 -6.19 13.26 -9.90
N GLU A 181 -7.19 13.90 -10.50
CA GLU A 181 -7.13 14.38 -11.89
C GLU A 181 -6.06 15.46 -12.08
N GLU A 182 -5.91 16.38 -11.13
CA GLU A 182 -4.86 17.39 -11.13
C GLU A 182 -3.46 16.76 -11.03
N MET A 183 -3.23 15.88 -10.07
CA MET A 183 -1.96 15.16 -9.94
C MET A 183 -1.63 14.34 -11.19
N ALA A 184 -2.62 13.62 -11.73
CA ALA A 184 -2.43 12.85 -12.96
C ALA A 184 -2.12 13.74 -14.17
N ALA A 185 -2.76 14.90 -14.28
CA ALA A 185 -2.48 15.86 -15.35
C ALA A 185 -1.06 16.43 -15.26
N ILE A 186 -0.62 16.78 -14.04
CA ILE A 186 0.76 17.24 -13.76
C ILE A 186 1.76 16.17 -14.18
N CYS A 187 1.61 14.95 -13.66
CA CYS A 187 2.52 13.86 -13.96
C CYS A 187 2.57 13.53 -15.46
N ARG A 188 1.40 13.47 -16.11
CA ARG A 188 1.30 13.14 -17.54
C ARG A 188 2.03 14.14 -18.43
N ARG A 189 1.84 15.48 -18.21
CA ARG A 189 2.49 16.50 -19.06
C ARG A 189 4.00 16.56 -18.87
N ASN A 190 4.50 16.11 -17.71
CA ASN A 190 5.92 16.05 -17.39
C ASN A 190 6.55 14.67 -17.64
N GLY A 191 5.80 13.69 -18.18
CA GLY A 191 6.31 12.36 -18.47
C GLY A 191 6.61 11.51 -17.23
N VAL A 192 6.02 11.86 -16.07
CA VAL A 192 6.18 11.13 -14.80
C VAL A 192 5.14 10.02 -14.72
N PHE A 193 5.59 8.78 -14.48
CA PHE A 193 4.70 7.65 -14.31
C PHE A 193 4.14 7.61 -12.89
N VAL A 194 2.83 7.35 -12.72
CA VAL A 194 2.18 7.28 -11.40
C VAL A 194 1.96 5.83 -10.99
N VAL A 195 2.42 5.49 -9.79
CA VAL A 195 2.14 4.21 -9.12
C VAL A 195 1.32 4.50 -7.88
N ALA A 196 0.06 4.04 -7.86
CA ALA A 196 -0.83 4.22 -6.74
C ALA A 196 -0.74 3.02 -5.77
N ASP A 197 -0.39 3.31 -4.52
CA ASP A 197 -0.51 2.37 -3.42
C ASP A 197 -1.90 2.54 -2.79
N GLU A 198 -2.76 1.56 -3.02
CA GLU A 198 -4.16 1.56 -2.58
C GLU A 198 -4.43 0.47 -1.53
N ILE A 199 -3.43 0.05 -0.77
CA ILE A 199 -3.55 -1.02 0.24
C ILE A 199 -4.66 -0.75 1.27
N HIS A 200 -5.00 0.51 1.49
CA HIS A 200 -6.04 0.92 2.43
C HIS A 200 -7.42 1.16 1.79
N CYS A 201 -7.63 0.84 0.51
CA CYS A 201 -8.84 1.18 -0.24
C CYS A 201 -10.13 0.49 0.28
N GLU A 202 -10.00 -0.55 1.10
CA GLU A 202 -11.13 -1.28 1.69
C GLU A 202 -11.44 -0.88 3.16
N LEU A 203 -10.75 0.14 3.71
CA LEU A 203 -10.93 0.62 5.09
C LEU A 203 -11.89 1.81 5.17
#